data_2cd5427025eb9fc1eca44fd6ccc6bca0
#
_entry.id   2cd5427025eb9fc1eca44fd6ccc6bca0
#
_cell.length_a   1.000
_cell.length_b   1.000
_cell.length_c   1.000
_cell.angle_alpha   90.00
_cell.angle_beta   90.00
_cell.angle_gamma   90.00
#
_symmetry.space_group_name_H-M   'P 1'
#
loop_
_entity.id
_entity.type
_entity.pdbx_description
1 polymer ?
#
loop_
_entity_poly.entity_id
_entity_poly.type
_entity_poly.pdbx_seq_one_letter_code
_entity_poly.pdbx_strand_id
1 'polypeptide(L)'
;IREYFETLEGTSREIIKLYKPLLDKFNLTYTQYITMLVLWEEEEITFKKLGERLHLDSGTLTPVIKKLQTMELLTKNRMEEDDRLVLVKLTDKGRELKEEIKEMPKDLYCKLKIDYKEYIEIKNMLKHVLDILE
;
A
#
# COMPACT_ATOMS: atom_id res chain seq x y z
N ILE A 1 19.62 -18.52 -8.53
CA ILE A 1 19.19 -17.10 -8.69
C ILE A 1 17.89 -17.01 -9.47
N ARG A 2 17.81 -17.70 -10.61
CA ARG A 2 16.58 -17.70 -11.42
C ARG A 2 15.38 -18.21 -10.61
N GLU A 3 15.50 -19.34 -9.94
CA GLU A 3 14.47 -19.93 -9.10
C GLU A 3 14.04 -18.98 -7.98
N TYR A 4 15.02 -18.27 -7.39
CA TYR A 4 14.75 -17.25 -6.36
C TYR A 4 13.82 -16.15 -6.89
N PHE A 5 14.11 -15.58 -8.06
CA PHE A 5 13.29 -14.52 -8.64
C PHE A 5 11.92 -15.00 -9.09
N GLU A 6 11.85 -16.20 -9.70
CA GLU A 6 10.56 -16.79 -10.09
C GLU A 6 9.67 -17.03 -8.86
N THR A 7 10.24 -17.53 -7.77
CA THR A 7 9.52 -17.79 -6.52
C THR A 7 9.05 -16.49 -5.87
N LEU A 8 9.92 -15.49 -5.79
CA LEU A 8 9.59 -14.20 -5.18
C LEU A 8 8.50 -13.47 -5.96
N GLU A 9 8.64 -13.36 -7.27
CA GLU A 9 7.67 -12.71 -8.14
C GLU A 9 6.33 -13.46 -8.16
N GLY A 10 6.38 -14.78 -8.29
CA GLY A 10 5.19 -15.62 -8.25
C GLY A 10 4.44 -15.51 -6.94
N THR A 11 5.15 -15.52 -5.81
CA THR A 11 4.55 -15.37 -4.48
C THR A 11 3.86 -14.02 -4.34
N SER A 12 4.54 -12.94 -4.77
CA SER A 12 3.96 -11.59 -4.73
C SER A 12 2.66 -11.53 -5.53
N ARG A 13 2.65 -12.06 -6.74
CA ARG A 13 1.46 -12.06 -7.60
C ARG A 13 0.32 -12.88 -7.02
N GLU A 14 0.61 -14.05 -6.46
CA GLU A 14 -0.41 -14.90 -5.85
C GLU A 14 -1.04 -14.26 -4.61
N ILE A 15 -0.23 -13.58 -3.78
CA ILE A 15 -0.73 -12.81 -2.63
C ILE A 15 -1.65 -11.69 -3.10
N ILE A 16 -1.24 -10.94 -4.13
CA ILE A 16 -2.07 -9.86 -4.69
C ILE A 16 -3.41 -10.39 -5.19
N LYS A 17 -3.42 -11.57 -5.82
CA LYS A 17 -4.66 -12.22 -6.26
C LYS A 17 -5.60 -12.55 -5.08
N LEU A 18 -5.06 -12.87 -3.91
CA LEU A 18 -5.86 -13.12 -2.71
C LEU A 18 -6.56 -11.84 -2.22
N TYR A 19 -5.92 -10.68 -2.38
CA TYR A 19 -6.51 -9.39 -2.03
C TYR A 19 -7.67 -9.00 -2.93
N LYS A 20 -7.61 -9.36 -4.22
CA LYS A 20 -8.56 -8.86 -5.22
C LYS A 20 -10.04 -9.02 -4.83
N PRO A 21 -10.55 -10.21 -4.49
CA PRO A 21 -11.97 -10.34 -4.13
C PRO A 21 -12.35 -9.57 -2.89
N LEU A 22 -11.42 -9.34 -1.97
CA LEU A 22 -11.65 -8.54 -0.76
C LEU A 22 -11.68 -7.05 -1.07
N LEU A 23 -10.75 -6.58 -1.91
CA LEU A 23 -10.65 -5.17 -2.30
C LEU A 23 -11.74 -4.74 -3.28
N ASP A 24 -12.25 -5.64 -4.11
CA ASP A 24 -13.32 -5.34 -5.07
C ASP A 24 -14.58 -4.82 -4.35
N LYS A 25 -14.81 -5.25 -3.12
CA LYS A 25 -15.93 -4.78 -2.29
C LYS A 25 -15.83 -3.28 -1.99
N PHE A 26 -14.64 -2.72 -2.04
CA PHE A 26 -14.35 -1.32 -1.73
C PHE A 26 -13.93 -0.51 -2.96
N ASN A 27 -13.99 -1.10 -4.15
CA ASN A 27 -13.54 -0.48 -5.40
C ASN A 27 -12.07 -0.04 -5.37
N LEU A 28 -11.23 -0.79 -4.68
CA LEU A 28 -9.79 -0.51 -4.56
C LEU A 28 -8.96 -1.54 -5.31
N THR A 29 -7.90 -1.06 -5.96
CA THR A 29 -6.80 -1.92 -6.41
C THR A 29 -5.85 -2.17 -5.24
N TYR A 30 -4.98 -3.17 -5.37
CA TYR A 30 -3.95 -3.45 -4.38
C TYR A 30 -3.05 -2.23 -4.13
N THR A 31 -2.57 -1.56 -5.19
CA THR A 31 -1.71 -0.39 -5.05
C THR A 31 -2.41 0.79 -4.37
N GLN A 32 -3.69 0.99 -4.67
CA GLN A 32 -4.50 1.99 -3.97
C GLN A 32 -4.63 1.65 -2.48
N TYR A 33 -4.85 0.40 -2.16
CA TYR A 33 -4.98 -0.06 -0.77
C TYR A 33 -3.69 0.15 0.03
N ILE A 34 -2.53 -0.24 -0.49
CA ILE A 34 -1.26 -0.02 0.22
C ILE A 34 -0.95 1.46 0.39
N THR A 35 -1.35 2.30 -0.55
CA THR A 35 -1.25 3.75 -0.43
C THR A 35 -2.11 4.27 0.72
N MET A 36 -3.35 3.78 0.82
CA MET A 36 -4.23 4.13 1.93
C MET A 36 -3.70 3.65 3.27
N LEU A 37 -3.05 2.49 3.33
CA LEU A 37 -2.43 2.00 4.58
C LEU A 37 -1.41 3.02 5.13
N VAL A 38 -0.61 3.62 4.27
CA VAL A 38 0.35 4.65 4.68
C VAL A 38 -0.39 5.90 5.17
N LEU A 39 -1.42 6.34 4.46
CA LEU A 39 -2.18 7.52 4.84
C LEU A 39 -2.98 7.33 6.14
N TRP A 40 -3.46 6.14 6.40
CA TRP A 40 -4.14 5.84 7.68
C TRP A 40 -3.18 5.88 8.87
N GLU A 41 -1.91 5.65 8.62
CA GLU A 41 -0.87 5.73 9.65
C GLU A 41 -0.34 7.17 9.81
N GLU A 42 -0.05 7.85 8.69
CA GLU A 42 0.64 9.16 8.70
C GLU A 42 -0.33 10.37 8.69
N GLU A 43 -1.58 10.20 8.29
CA GLU A 43 -2.57 11.27 8.07
C GLU A 43 -2.20 12.21 6.93
N GLU A 44 -0.97 12.68 6.87
CA GLU A 44 -0.43 13.48 5.78
C GLU A 44 1.04 13.11 5.53
N ILE A 45 1.46 13.18 4.28
CA ILE A 45 2.81 12.82 3.86
C ILE A 45 3.13 13.54 2.55
N THR A 46 4.39 13.91 2.33
CA THR A 46 4.78 14.46 1.03
C THR A 46 4.70 13.36 -0.04
N PHE A 47 4.39 13.75 -1.26
CA PHE A 47 4.34 12.83 -2.41
C PHE A 47 5.65 12.05 -2.56
N LYS A 48 6.79 12.73 -2.39
CA LYS A 48 8.12 12.12 -2.47
C LYS A 48 8.31 11.03 -1.43
N LYS A 49 8.02 11.32 -0.16
CA LYS A 49 8.15 10.35 0.93
C LYS A 49 7.19 9.17 0.78
N LEU A 50 5.99 9.43 0.27
CA LEU A 50 5.02 8.38 -0.01
C LEU A 50 5.56 7.39 -1.06
N GLY A 51 6.13 7.90 -2.15
CA GLY A 51 6.76 7.07 -3.17
C GLY A 51 7.92 6.26 -2.63
N GLU A 52 8.78 6.88 -1.83
CA GLU A 52 9.91 6.20 -1.19
C GLU A 52 9.42 5.06 -0.28
N ARG A 53 8.41 5.34 0.52
CA ARG A 53 7.87 4.35 1.47
C ARG A 53 7.19 3.18 0.78
N LEU A 54 6.53 3.42 -0.37
CA LEU A 54 5.86 2.39 -1.16
C LEU A 54 6.79 1.73 -2.18
N HIS A 55 8.02 2.22 -2.32
CA HIS A 55 8.96 1.79 -3.36
C HIS A 55 8.38 1.95 -4.78
N LEU A 56 7.66 3.05 -4.99
CA LEU A 56 7.05 3.41 -6.28
C LEU A 56 7.67 4.69 -6.83
N ASP A 57 7.94 4.70 -8.12
CA ASP A 57 8.35 5.92 -8.81
C ASP A 57 7.15 6.87 -9.01
N SER A 58 7.45 8.13 -9.35
CA SER A 58 6.42 9.16 -9.54
C SER A 58 5.45 8.84 -10.68
N GLY A 59 5.94 8.19 -11.74
CA GLY A 59 5.12 7.79 -12.89
C GLY A 59 4.07 6.76 -12.52
N THR A 60 4.39 5.85 -11.61
CA THR A 60 3.46 4.83 -11.10
C THR A 60 2.53 5.41 -10.04
N LEU A 61 3.05 6.24 -9.15
CA LEU A 61 2.29 6.80 -8.03
C LEU A 61 1.28 7.87 -8.46
N THR A 62 1.61 8.70 -9.45
CA THR A 62 0.74 9.78 -9.90
C THR A 62 -0.67 9.33 -10.29
N PRO A 63 -0.85 8.27 -11.15
CA PRO A 63 -2.19 7.78 -11.46
C PRO A 63 -2.94 7.23 -10.24
N VAL A 64 -2.23 6.61 -9.32
CA VAL A 64 -2.81 6.06 -8.07
C VAL A 64 -3.39 7.19 -7.23
N ILE A 65 -2.61 8.23 -7.00
CA ILE A 65 -3.05 9.41 -6.22
C ILE A 65 -4.23 10.11 -6.91
N LYS A 66 -4.15 10.27 -8.23
CA LYS A 66 -5.23 10.90 -9.00
C LYS A 66 -6.54 10.13 -8.85
N LYS A 67 -6.49 8.81 -8.91
CA LYS A 67 -7.69 7.98 -8.75
C LYS A 67 -8.27 8.08 -7.33
N LEU A 68 -7.42 8.03 -6.30
CA LEU A 68 -7.84 8.17 -4.92
C LEU A 68 -8.40 9.56 -4.63
N GLN A 69 -7.86 10.59 -5.27
CA GLN A 69 -8.38 11.94 -5.20
C GLN A 69 -9.77 12.04 -5.84
N THR A 70 -9.98 11.40 -6.99
CA THR A 70 -11.29 11.31 -7.65
C THR A 70 -12.31 10.61 -6.76
N MET A 71 -11.89 9.62 -6.00
CA MET A 71 -12.72 8.92 -5.01
C MET A 71 -12.93 9.73 -3.73
N GLU A 72 -12.32 10.91 -3.63
CA GLU A 72 -12.40 11.81 -2.48
C GLU A 72 -11.79 11.24 -1.18
N LEU A 73 -10.90 10.26 -1.30
CA LEU A 73 -10.26 9.61 -0.15
C LEU A 73 -9.02 10.38 0.35
N LEU A 74 -8.44 11.20 -0.51
CA LEU A 74 -7.30 12.05 -0.20
C LEU A 74 -7.35 13.34 -1.00
N THR A 75 -6.53 14.31 -0.59
CA THR A 75 -6.25 15.53 -1.35
C THR A 75 -4.77 15.61 -1.67
N LYS A 76 -4.45 16.26 -2.77
CA LYS A 76 -3.07 16.51 -3.21
C LYS A 76 -2.93 17.98 -3.51
N ASN A 77 -2.09 18.68 -2.76
CA ASN A 77 -1.88 20.13 -2.90
C ASN A 77 -0.40 20.47 -2.84
N ARG A 78 -0.01 21.47 -3.63
CA ARG A 78 1.32 22.07 -3.49
C ARG A 78 1.33 22.89 -2.22
N MET A 79 2.45 22.89 -1.50
CA MET A 79 2.59 23.69 -0.29
C MET A 79 2.82 25.17 -0.67
N GLU A 80 2.15 26.09 0.00
CA GLU A 80 2.28 27.52 -0.22
C GLU A 80 3.71 28.02 0.04
N GLU A 81 4.37 27.42 1.02
CA GLU A 81 5.73 27.77 1.42
C GLU A 81 6.80 27.33 0.43
N ASP A 82 6.56 26.22 -0.29
CA ASP A 82 7.49 25.68 -1.28
C ASP A 82 6.72 24.92 -2.35
N ASP A 83 6.60 25.50 -3.55
CA ASP A 83 5.92 24.91 -4.70
C ASP A 83 6.47 23.53 -5.14
N ARG A 84 7.70 23.20 -4.70
CA ARG A 84 8.32 21.92 -5.01
C ARG A 84 7.81 20.80 -4.11
N LEU A 85 7.20 21.16 -2.99
CA LEU A 85 6.62 20.19 -2.05
C LEU A 85 5.15 19.98 -2.35
N VAL A 86 4.79 18.72 -2.59
CA VAL A 86 3.41 18.30 -2.79
C VAL A 86 3.00 17.47 -1.59
N LEU A 87 1.93 17.91 -0.93
CA LEU A 87 1.40 17.24 0.25
C LEU A 87 0.18 16.41 -0.12
N VAL A 88 0.19 15.15 0.30
CA VAL A 88 -0.93 14.23 0.18
C VAL A 88 -1.55 14.08 1.57
N LYS A 89 -2.84 14.33 1.67
CA LYS A 89 -3.54 14.39 2.95
C LYS A 89 -4.81 13.53 2.92
N LEU A 90 -5.02 12.77 3.99
CA LEU A 90 -6.22 11.96 4.17
C LEU A 90 -7.46 12.86 4.37
N THR A 91 -8.58 12.49 3.76
CA THR A 91 -9.87 13.14 3.97
C THR A 91 -10.66 12.43 5.07
N ASP A 92 -11.75 13.03 5.52
CA ASP A 92 -12.67 12.37 6.46
C ASP A 92 -13.27 11.11 5.85
N LYS A 93 -13.61 11.14 4.56
CA LYS A 93 -14.08 9.96 3.83
C LYS A 93 -13.02 8.86 3.80
N GLY A 94 -11.75 9.23 3.64
CA GLY A 94 -10.63 8.30 3.71
C GLY A 94 -10.51 7.65 5.09
N ARG A 95 -10.73 8.40 6.17
CA ARG A 95 -10.75 7.85 7.54
C ARG A 95 -11.91 6.90 7.77
N GLU A 96 -13.09 7.23 7.25
CA GLU A 96 -14.28 6.36 7.35
C GLU A 96 -14.05 5.02 6.66
N LEU A 97 -13.37 5.03 5.51
CA LEU A 97 -13.02 3.79 4.79
C LEU A 97 -12.16 2.85 5.65
N LYS A 98 -11.28 3.39 6.47
CA LYS A 98 -10.46 2.59 7.38
C LYS A 98 -11.33 1.72 8.29
N GLU A 99 -12.40 2.28 8.83
CA GLU A 99 -13.33 1.55 9.68
C GLU A 99 -14.09 0.45 8.93
N GLU A 100 -14.47 0.72 7.69
CA GLU A 100 -15.18 -0.26 6.86
C GLU A 100 -14.30 -1.45 6.46
N ILE A 101 -13.00 -1.22 6.24
CA ILE A 101 -12.06 -2.21 5.70
C ILE A 101 -11.23 -2.90 6.77
N LYS A 102 -11.35 -2.53 8.02
CA LYS A 102 -10.47 -2.98 9.11
C LYS A 102 -10.42 -4.49 9.34
N GLU A 103 -11.47 -5.20 8.98
CA GLU A 103 -11.52 -6.66 9.13
C GLU A 103 -10.84 -7.43 7.98
N MET A 104 -10.55 -6.76 6.88
CA MET A 104 -9.98 -7.40 5.69
C MET A 104 -8.62 -8.07 5.92
N PRO A 105 -7.67 -7.50 6.67
CA PRO A 105 -6.41 -8.18 6.95
C PRO A 105 -6.57 -9.52 7.65
N LYS A 106 -7.56 -9.64 8.53
CA LYS A 106 -7.88 -10.90 9.20
C LYS A 106 -8.39 -11.95 8.22
N ASP A 107 -9.28 -11.55 7.32
CA ASP A 107 -9.83 -12.44 6.28
C ASP A 107 -8.70 -12.94 5.38
N LEU A 108 -7.77 -12.06 5.00
CA LEU A 108 -6.61 -12.42 4.21
C LEU A 108 -5.70 -13.41 4.93
N TYR A 109 -5.40 -13.14 6.20
CA TYR A 109 -4.57 -14.01 7.02
C TYR A 109 -5.12 -15.43 7.09
N CYS A 110 -6.43 -15.56 7.24
CA CYS A 110 -7.10 -16.87 7.24
C CYS A 110 -6.93 -17.61 5.90
N LYS A 111 -6.90 -16.89 4.79
CA LYS A 111 -6.71 -17.47 3.45
C LYS A 111 -5.28 -17.95 3.20
N LEU A 112 -4.29 -17.30 3.81
CA LEU A 112 -2.88 -17.66 3.63
C LEU A 112 -2.51 -19.02 4.23
N LYS A 113 -3.26 -19.50 5.21
CA LYS A 113 -3.05 -20.82 5.86
C LYS A 113 -1.62 -20.99 6.41
N ILE A 114 -1.02 -19.92 6.91
CA ILE A 114 0.27 -19.94 7.61
C ILE A 114 0.03 -19.61 9.07
N ASP A 115 0.87 -20.14 9.97
CA ASP A 115 0.78 -19.76 11.37
C ASP A 115 1.53 -18.45 11.64
N TYR A 116 1.35 -17.91 12.84
CA TYR A 116 1.95 -16.64 13.22
C TYR A 116 3.49 -16.69 13.22
N LYS A 117 4.06 -17.83 13.61
CA LYS A 117 5.52 -18.03 13.61
C LYS A 117 6.08 -17.97 12.19
N GLU A 118 5.46 -18.70 11.26
CA GLU A 118 5.83 -18.69 9.85
C GLU A 118 5.71 -17.28 9.25
N TYR A 119 4.63 -16.57 9.59
CA TYR A 119 4.42 -15.19 9.16
C TYR A 119 5.59 -14.28 9.59
N ILE A 120 5.99 -14.36 10.86
CA ILE A 120 7.08 -13.53 11.40
C ILE A 120 8.42 -13.90 10.73
N GLU A 121 8.69 -15.16 10.50
CA GLU A 121 9.91 -15.62 9.82
C GLU A 121 9.99 -15.07 8.39
N ILE A 122 8.92 -15.19 7.62
CA ILE A 122 8.84 -14.69 6.24
C ILE A 122 9.00 -13.17 6.21
N LYS A 123 8.28 -12.46 7.07
CA LYS A 123 8.36 -11.01 7.18
C LYS A 123 9.78 -10.54 7.45
N ASN A 124 10.47 -11.16 8.41
CA ASN A 124 11.82 -10.78 8.78
C ASN A 124 12.83 -11.07 7.66
N MET A 125 12.67 -12.19 6.95
CA MET A 125 13.51 -12.52 5.80
C MET A 125 13.33 -11.51 4.66
N LEU A 126 12.10 -11.17 4.33
CA LEU A 126 11.80 -10.18 3.29
C LEU A 126 12.32 -8.80 3.67
N LYS A 127 12.17 -8.41 4.93
CA LYS A 127 12.70 -7.15 5.43
C LYS A 127 14.22 -7.09 5.33
N HIS A 128 14.91 -8.18 5.66
CA HIS A 128 16.36 -8.27 5.52
C HIS A 128 16.81 -8.07 4.07
N VAL A 129 16.13 -8.72 3.11
CA VAL A 129 16.44 -8.55 1.68
C VAL A 129 16.20 -7.10 1.25
N LEU A 130 15.10 -6.50 1.68
CA LEU A 130 14.78 -5.11 1.35
C LEU A 130 15.84 -4.15 1.89
N ASP A 131 16.29 -4.33 3.12
CA ASP A 131 17.32 -3.51 3.75
C ASP A 131 18.67 -3.60 2.98
N ILE A 132 19.00 -4.77 2.44
CA ILE A 132 20.21 -4.95 1.61
C ILE A 132 20.10 -4.16 0.29
N LEU A 133 18.89 -4.07 -0.28
CA LEU A 133 18.66 -3.40 -1.56
C LEU A 133 18.57 -1.87 -1.44
N GLU A 134 18.31 -1.36 -0.26
CA GLU A 134 18.31 0.06 0.02
C GLU A 134 19.73 0.56 0.30
#